data_250469b735a1639de11a32cda4cb4fd4
#
_entry.id   250469b735a1639de11a32cda4cb4fd4
#
_cell.length_a   1.000
_cell.length_b   1.000
_cell.length_c   1.000
_cell.angle_alpha   90.00
_cell.angle_beta   90.00
_cell.angle_gamma   90.00
#
_symmetry.space_group_name_H-M   'P 1'
#
loop_
_entity.id
_entity.type
_entity.pdbx_description
1 polymer ?
#
loop_
_entity_poly.entity_id
_entity_poly.type
_entity_poly.pdbx_seq_one_letter_code
_entity_poly.pdbx_strand_id
1 'polypeptide(L)'
;IPLLWNVDQAVEAVRWCVDNGLKAVMIPTMWGEHDAYHHSKYHPFWQVCEDLEVVVHFHSGPAPHPEYFGPNWPVEDNSEQLPGAMGIYVSEVMWWLYRPLTFMIWGGVFEQFPRLKVVLTEGGTVFMIPPWLRLLDHNYTDVQFSAKLGDFRSHLSMAPSDYFERNINIGASCIPR
;
A
#
# COMPACT_ATOMS: atom_id res chain seq x y z
N ILE A 1 -2.34 12.40 5.58
CA ILE A 1 -3.05 13.10 4.47
C ILE A 1 -4.28 12.31 4.09
N PRO A 2 -5.46 12.92 3.94
CA PRO A 2 -6.74 12.25 3.74
C PRO A 2 -6.99 11.87 2.26
N LEU A 3 -6.04 11.20 1.62
CA LEU A 3 -6.08 10.91 0.17
C LEU A 3 -7.32 10.15 -0.28
N LEU A 4 -7.79 9.18 0.51
CA LEU A 4 -8.95 8.36 0.15
C LEU A 4 -10.24 9.18 0.00
N TRP A 5 -10.38 10.26 0.77
CA TRP A 5 -11.60 11.07 0.83
C TRP A 5 -11.60 12.25 -0.13
N ASN A 6 -10.45 12.90 -0.33
CA ASN A 6 -10.36 14.09 -1.16
C ASN A 6 -8.95 14.25 -1.77
N VAL A 7 -8.84 13.95 -3.06
CA VAL A 7 -7.56 13.99 -3.78
C VAL A 7 -7.04 15.44 -3.93
N ASP A 8 -7.92 16.41 -4.19
CA ASP A 8 -7.49 17.81 -4.37
C ASP A 8 -6.91 18.38 -3.08
N GLN A 9 -7.60 18.14 -1.94
CA GLN A 9 -7.06 18.52 -0.63
C GLN A 9 -5.76 17.78 -0.30
N ALA A 10 -5.61 16.54 -0.72
CA ALA A 10 -4.37 15.80 -0.52
C ALA A 10 -3.22 16.41 -1.33
N VAL A 11 -3.45 16.82 -2.56
CA VAL A 11 -2.47 17.53 -3.41
C VAL A 11 -2.05 18.85 -2.77
N GLU A 12 -3.01 19.66 -2.31
CA GLU A 12 -2.74 20.92 -1.60
C GLU A 12 -1.92 20.67 -0.33
N ALA A 13 -2.27 19.62 0.44
CA ALA A 13 -1.54 19.27 1.65
C ALA A 13 -0.09 18.85 1.37
N VAL A 14 0.19 18.15 0.25
CA VAL A 14 1.57 17.84 -0.17
C VAL A 14 2.36 19.12 -0.43
N ARG A 15 1.78 20.07 -1.17
CA ARG A 15 2.44 21.37 -1.44
C ARG A 15 2.71 22.14 -0.16
N TRP A 16 1.71 22.21 0.72
CA TRP A 16 1.88 22.83 2.05
C TRP A 16 3.01 22.16 2.86
N CYS A 17 3.11 20.84 2.84
CA CYS A 17 4.18 20.11 3.51
C CYS A 17 5.56 20.55 3.00
N VAL A 18 5.73 20.63 1.68
CA VAL A 18 6.99 21.06 1.05
C VAL A 18 7.33 22.50 1.41
N ASP A 19 6.37 23.40 1.34
CA ASP A 19 6.52 24.83 1.68
C ASP A 19 6.95 25.03 3.16
N ASN A 20 6.58 24.06 4.02
CA ASN A 20 6.96 24.04 5.44
C ASN A 20 8.17 23.13 5.75
N GLY A 21 8.93 22.70 4.74
CA GLY A 21 10.17 21.94 4.90
C GLY A 21 10.00 20.45 5.19
N LEU A 22 8.78 19.92 5.08
CA LEU A 22 8.51 18.49 5.20
C LEU A 22 8.73 17.77 3.86
N LYS A 23 9.37 16.60 3.91
CA LYS A 23 9.73 15.83 2.70
C LYS A 23 9.02 14.49 2.59
N ALA A 24 8.10 14.23 3.47
CA ALA A 24 7.36 12.98 3.50
C ALA A 24 5.92 13.21 3.95
N VAL A 25 5.03 12.36 3.45
CA VAL A 25 3.62 12.35 3.83
C VAL A 25 3.18 10.92 4.12
N MET A 26 2.30 10.76 5.10
CA MET A 26 1.67 9.48 5.39
C MET A 26 0.24 9.50 4.88
N ILE A 27 -0.15 8.45 4.18
CA ILE A 27 -1.50 8.25 3.69
C ILE A 27 -2.12 6.99 4.31
N PRO A 28 -3.45 6.90 4.36
CA PRO A 28 -4.12 5.69 4.82
C PRO A 28 -3.77 4.48 3.97
N THR A 29 -3.87 3.28 4.53
CA THR A 29 -3.96 2.06 3.74
C THR A 29 -5.32 2.02 3.02
N MET A 30 -5.42 1.26 1.93
CA MET A 30 -6.70 1.10 1.23
C MET A 30 -7.65 0.22 2.03
N TRP A 31 -8.95 0.58 2.02
CA TRP A 31 -10.02 -0.31 2.48
C TRP A 31 -11.30 -0.17 1.65
N GLY A 32 -12.23 -1.12 1.84
CA GLY A 32 -13.21 -1.57 0.90
C GLY A 32 -14.18 -0.56 0.29
N GLU A 33 -14.48 0.55 0.93
CA GLU A 33 -15.43 1.55 0.41
C GLU A 33 -14.80 2.60 -0.53
N HIS A 34 -13.47 2.59 -0.65
CA HIS A 34 -12.73 3.53 -1.47
C HIS A 34 -12.12 2.85 -2.69
N ASP A 35 -11.99 3.60 -3.78
CA ASP A 35 -11.26 3.12 -4.95
C ASP A 35 -9.81 2.77 -4.59
N ALA A 36 -9.31 1.71 -5.20
CA ALA A 36 -7.93 1.27 -4.97
C ALA A 36 -6.91 2.24 -5.59
N TYR A 37 -5.73 2.32 -4.99
CA TYR A 37 -4.70 3.31 -5.30
C TYR A 37 -4.13 3.28 -6.73
N HIS A 38 -4.46 2.27 -7.53
CA HIS A 38 -4.16 2.26 -8.97
C HIS A 38 -5.21 3.01 -9.80
N HIS A 39 -6.34 3.42 -9.22
CA HIS A 39 -7.36 4.16 -9.93
C HIS A 39 -6.84 5.54 -10.35
N SER A 40 -7.14 5.95 -11.59
CA SER A 40 -6.62 7.18 -12.19
C SER A 40 -6.96 8.47 -11.43
N LYS A 41 -8.00 8.46 -10.60
CA LYS A 41 -8.33 9.61 -9.75
C LYS A 41 -7.19 10.02 -8.81
N TYR A 42 -6.29 9.09 -8.46
CA TYR A 42 -5.14 9.36 -7.60
C TYR A 42 -3.90 9.84 -8.35
N HIS A 43 -3.91 9.84 -9.69
CA HIS A 43 -2.76 10.26 -10.48
C HIS A 43 -2.27 11.68 -10.13
N PRO A 44 -3.16 12.69 -9.90
CA PRO A 44 -2.69 14.01 -9.48
C PRO A 44 -1.88 14.02 -8.18
N PHE A 45 -2.22 13.12 -7.25
CA PHE A 45 -1.47 12.96 -6.01
C PHE A 45 -0.11 12.28 -6.22
N TRP A 46 -0.06 11.20 -7.01
CA TRP A 46 1.21 10.55 -7.35
C TRP A 46 2.13 11.50 -8.11
N GLN A 47 1.58 12.26 -9.04
CA GLN A 47 2.32 13.25 -9.82
C GLN A 47 2.94 14.33 -8.92
N VAL A 48 2.19 14.93 -8.02
CA VAL A 48 2.73 15.98 -7.14
C VAL A 48 3.79 15.44 -6.19
N CYS A 49 3.62 14.21 -5.68
CA CYS A 49 4.62 13.57 -4.85
C CYS A 49 5.92 13.29 -5.64
N GLU A 50 5.80 12.81 -6.88
CA GLU A 50 6.96 12.58 -7.74
C GLU A 50 7.67 13.87 -8.13
N ASP A 51 6.94 14.91 -8.52
CA ASP A 51 7.49 16.19 -8.99
C ASP A 51 8.21 16.96 -7.87
N LEU A 52 7.68 16.88 -6.65
CA LEU A 52 8.24 17.55 -5.49
C LEU A 52 9.17 16.63 -4.66
N GLU A 53 9.45 15.42 -5.14
CA GLU A 53 10.30 14.43 -4.47
C GLU A 53 9.84 14.13 -3.03
N VAL A 54 8.53 14.10 -2.82
CA VAL A 54 7.91 13.79 -1.52
C VAL A 54 7.76 12.28 -1.37
N VAL A 55 8.30 11.73 -0.30
CA VAL A 55 8.21 10.31 0.00
C VAL A 55 6.84 9.99 0.60
N VAL A 56 6.17 8.98 0.06
CA VAL A 56 4.86 8.54 0.55
C VAL A 56 5.04 7.38 1.53
N HIS A 57 4.45 7.49 2.71
CA HIS A 57 4.51 6.47 3.74
C HIS A 57 3.17 5.76 3.90
N PHE A 58 3.24 4.43 3.96
CA PHE A 58 2.20 3.57 4.51
C PHE A 58 2.64 3.07 5.88
N HIS A 59 1.74 3.10 6.85
CA HIS A 59 1.99 2.54 8.19
C HIS A 59 1.23 1.22 8.36
N SER A 60 1.78 0.30 9.13
CA SER A 60 1.07 -0.92 9.52
C SER A 60 -0.19 -0.58 10.34
N GLY A 61 -1.26 -1.30 10.15
CA GLY A 61 -2.37 -1.38 11.07
C GLY A 61 -3.61 -0.54 10.88
N PRO A 62 -3.65 0.66 10.30
CA PRO A 62 -4.90 1.40 10.26
C PRO A 62 -5.83 0.92 9.15
N ALA A 63 -6.77 0.07 9.55
CA ALA A 63 -8.00 -0.19 8.82
C ALA A 63 -9.17 -0.18 9.81
N PRO A 64 -10.41 0.07 9.36
CA PRO A 64 -11.58 -0.06 10.21
C PRO A 64 -11.71 -1.47 10.79
N HIS A 65 -12.15 -1.61 12.03
CA HIS A 65 -12.31 -2.91 12.68
C HIS A 65 -13.11 -3.93 11.85
N PRO A 66 -14.18 -3.56 11.13
CA PRO A 66 -14.90 -4.51 10.28
C PRO A 66 -14.04 -5.15 9.17
N GLU A 67 -12.98 -4.50 8.73
CA GLU A 67 -12.06 -5.05 7.73
C GLU A 67 -11.22 -6.22 8.30
N TYR A 68 -10.92 -6.20 9.61
CA TYR A 68 -10.20 -7.29 10.29
C TYR A 68 -11.13 -8.40 10.75
N PHE A 69 -12.30 -8.03 11.27
CA PHE A 69 -13.12 -8.92 12.08
C PHE A 69 -14.50 -9.20 11.49
N GLY A 70 -14.83 -8.55 10.36
CA GLY A 70 -16.14 -8.65 9.73
C GLY A 70 -17.14 -7.62 10.23
N PRO A 71 -18.28 -7.47 9.52
CA PRO A 71 -19.23 -6.36 9.75
C PRO A 71 -19.99 -6.43 11.08
N ASN A 72 -20.01 -7.58 11.71
CA ASN A 72 -20.71 -7.80 12.99
C ASN A 72 -19.78 -7.72 14.21
N TRP A 73 -18.62 -7.14 14.04
CA TRP A 73 -17.72 -6.88 15.16
C TRP A 73 -18.44 -5.99 16.20
N PRO A 74 -18.46 -6.39 17.48
CA PRO A 74 -19.05 -5.54 18.53
C PRO A 74 -18.27 -4.23 18.63
N VAL A 75 -18.98 -3.13 18.47
CA VAL A 75 -18.43 -1.75 18.51
C VAL A 75 -18.01 -1.36 19.94
N GLU A 76 -18.53 -2.06 20.93
CA GLU A 76 -18.14 -1.86 22.33
C GLU A 76 -16.93 -2.74 22.62
N ASP A 77 -15.87 -2.11 23.10
CA ASP A 77 -14.57 -2.67 23.43
C ASP A 77 -14.67 -3.84 24.42
N ASN A 78 -15.09 -4.97 23.93
CA ASN A 78 -15.11 -6.24 24.65
C ASN A 78 -14.18 -7.23 23.95
N SER A 79 -12.89 -6.88 23.90
CA SER A 79 -11.83 -7.77 23.43
C SER A 79 -11.84 -9.13 24.14
N GLU A 80 -12.40 -9.18 25.35
CA GLU A 80 -12.64 -10.41 26.11
C GLU A 80 -13.73 -11.33 25.49
N GLN A 81 -14.62 -10.78 24.67
CA GLN A 81 -15.72 -11.56 24.05
C GLN A 81 -15.33 -12.17 22.69
N LEU A 82 -14.18 -11.83 22.13
CA LEU A 82 -13.70 -12.38 20.87
C LEU A 82 -12.39 -13.15 21.07
N PRO A 83 -12.50 -14.45 21.34
CA PRO A 83 -11.31 -15.29 21.45
C PRO A 83 -10.43 -15.16 20.19
N GLY A 84 -9.15 -14.88 20.37
CA GLY A 84 -8.19 -14.77 19.28
C GLY A 84 -8.13 -13.39 18.59
N ALA A 85 -8.87 -12.37 19.01
CA ALA A 85 -8.89 -11.06 18.37
C ALA A 85 -7.49 -10.46 18.19
N MET A 86 -6.65 -10.49 19.21
CA MET A 86 -5.27 -10.01 19.11
C MET A 86 -4.45 -10.85 18.13
N GLY A 87 -4.63 -12.17 18.11
CA GLY A 87 -3.96 -13.07 17.17
C GLY A 87 -4.35 -12.78 15.72
N ILE A 88 -5.64 -12.53 15.47
CA ILE A 88 -6.17 -12.10 14.16
C ILE A 88 -5.52 -10.78 13.78
N TYR A 89 -5.63 -9.76 14.64
CA TYR A 89 -5.10 -8.44 14.38
C TYR A 89 -3.61 -8.46 14.02
N VAL A 90 -2.77 -9.08 14.83
CA VAL A 90 -1.31 -9.10 14.57
C VAL A 90 -0.94 -9.94 13.34
N SER A 91 -1.80 -10.84 12.90
CA SER A 91 -1.61 -11.60 11.67
C SER A 91 -2.02 -10.80 10.43
N GLU A 92 -3.12 -10.06 10.50
CA GLU A 92 -3.70 -9.33 9.38
C GLU A 92 -3.04 -7.96 9.15
N VAL A 93 -2.54 -7.32 10.22
CA VAL A 93 -2.01 -5.95 10.18
C VAL A 93 -0.95 -5.73 9.10
N MET A 94 -0.10 -6.71 8.86
CA MET A 94 0.94 -6.64 7.84
C MET A 94 0.38 -6.80 6.43
N TRP A 95 -0.69 -7.56 6.28
CA TRP A 95 -1.38 -7.73 5.01
C TRP A 95 -1.94 -6.40 4.48
N TRP A 96 -2.52 -5.61 5.34
CA TRP A 96 -3.02 -4.27 5.03
C TRP A 96 -1.92 -3.33 4.54
N LEU A 97 -0.69 -3.53 4.99
CA LEU A 97 0.46 -2.76 4.55
C LEU A 97 0.90 -3.13 3.11
N TYR A 98 0.87 -4.41 2.74
CA TYR A 98 1.25 -4.88 1.40
C TYR A 98 0.16 -4.70 0.34
N ARG A 99 -1.09 -4.66 0.77
CA ARG A 99 -2.22 -4.56 -0.13
C ARG A 99 -2.15 -3.33 -1.06
N PRO A 100 -1.92 -2.10 -0.60
CA PRO A 100 -1.74 -0.95 -1.47
C PRO A 100 -0.65 -1.14 -2.52
N LEU A 101 0.49 -1.70 -2.13
CA LEU A 101 1.61 -1.94 -3.05
C LEU A 101 1.26 -2.96 -4.13
N THR A 102 0.54 -4.02 -3.78
CA THR A 102 0.05 -5.00 -4.75
C THR A 102 -0.77 -4.31 -5.85
N PHE A 103 -1.68 -3.41 -5.47
CA PHE A 103 -2.48 -2.65 -6.43
C PHE A 103 -1.65 -1.64 -7.22
N MET A 104 -0.70 -0.96 -6.58
CA MET A 104 0.15 0.03 -7.25
C MET A 104 1.11 -0.62 -8.25
N ILE A 105 1.68 -1.78 -7.92
CA ILE A 105 2.55 -2.54 -8.83
C ILE A 105 1.75 -3.05 -10.02
N TRP A 106 0.74 -3.88 -9.77
CA TRP A 106 -0.06 -4.49 -10.85
C TRP A 106 -0.88 -3.48 -11.64
N GLY A 107 -1.30 -2.39 -11.03
CA GLY A 107 -2.03 -1.31 -11.69
C GLY A 107 -1.14 -0.31 -12.44
N GLY A 108 0.19 -0.51 -12.46
CA GLY A 108 1.14 0.30 -13.24
C GLY A 108 1.39 1.70 -12.67
N VAL A 109 1.11 1.96 -11.41
CA VAL A 109 1.40 3.28 -10.80
C VAL A 109 2.90 3.58 -10.88
N PHE A 110 3.76 2.62 -10.55
CA PHE A 110 5.21 2.81 -10.62
C PHE A 110 5.76 2.78 -12.07
N GLU A 111 5.00 2.27 -13.02
CA GLU A 111 5.30 2.41 -14.44
C GLU A 111 5.07 3.86 -14.90
N GLN A 112 3.94 4.42 -14.50
CA GLN A 112 3.55 5.78 -14.86
C GLN A 112 4.33 6.85 -14.07
N PHE A 113 4.68 6.57 -12.82
CA PHE A 113 5.42 7.47 -11.91
C PHE A 113 6.72 6.81 -11.43
N PRO A 114 7.75 6.70 -12.32
CA PRO A 114 8.94 5.89 -12.05
C PRO A 114 9.85 6.45 -10.95
N ARG A 115 9.77 7.74 -10.65
CA ARG A 115 10.55 8.37 -9.56
C ARG A 115 9.81 8.40 -8.22
N LEU A 116 8.51 8.07 -8.20
CA LEU A 116 7.72 8.02 -6.96
C LEU A 116 8.38 7.07 -5.95
N LYS A 117 8.58 7.55 -4.72
CA LYS A 117 9.15 6.76 -3.62
C LYS A 117 8.12 6.50 -2.54
N VAL A 118 8.09 5.26 -2.12
CA VAL A 118 7.18 4.76 -1.07
C VAL A 118 7.99 4.13 0.05
N VAL A 119 7.56 4.32 1.28
CA VAL A 119 8.14 3.67 2.47
C VAL A 119 7.06 2.89 3.20
N LEU A 120 7.35 1.64 3.49
CA LEU A 120 6.58 0.83 4.42
C LEU A 120 7.06 1.12 5.84
N THR A 121 6.38 2.00 6.55
CA THR A 121 6.69 2.32 7.95
C THR A 121 6.23 1.16 8.83
N GLU A 122 7.13 0.66 9.66
CA GLU A 122 6.93 -0.57 10.44
C GLU A 122 6.64 -1.82 9.59
N GLY A 123 7.06 -1.78 8.32
CA GLY A 123 6.93 -2.89 7.39
C GLY A 123 7.87 -4.06 7.66
N GLY A 124 8.48 -4.09 8.81
CA GLY A 124 9.67 -4.82 9.24
C GLY A 124 9.65 -6.34 9.24
N THR A 125 8.75 -6.99 8.57
CA THR A 125 8.87 -8.43 8.42
C THR A 125 9.65 -8.78 7.17
N VAL A 126 10.97 -8.73 7.31
CA VAL A 126 11.93 -9.30 6.35
C VAL A 126 11.52 -10.72 5.91
N PHE A 127 10.75 -11.43 6.74
CA PHE A 127 10.26 -12.76 6.44
C PHE A 127 9.11 -12.81 5.44
N MET A 128 8.25 -11.79 5.38
CA MET A 128 7.08 -11.81 4.50
C MET A 128 7.38 -11.24 3.10
N ILE A 129 8.26 -10.26 3.01
CA ILE A 129 8.56 -9.57 1.76
C ILE A 129 9.16 -10.48 0.69
N PRO A 130 10.22 -11.26 0.96
CA PRO A 130 10.80 -12.12 -0.08
C PRO A 130 9.84 -13.18 -0.61
N PRO A 131 9.05 -13.90 0.19
CA PRO A 131 8.07 -14.83 -0.35
C PRO A 131 6.93 -14.14 -1.11
N TRP A 132 6.50 -12.96 -0.67
CA TRP A 132 5.49 -12.17 -1.38
C TRP A 132 6.01 -11.71 -2.75
N LEU A 133 7.22 -11.17 -2.84
CA LEU A 133 7.82 -10.76 -4.12
C LEU A 133 8.00 -11.97 -5.06
N ARG A 134 8.49 -13.10 -4.55
CA ARG A 134 8.59 -14.32 -5.37
C ARG A 134 7.23 -14.78 -5.92
N LEU A 135 6.16 -14.62 -5.14
CA LEU A 135 4.80 -14.93 -5.63
C LEU A 135 4.38 -13.97 -6.74
N LEU A 136 4.65 -12.67 -6.59
CA LEU A 136 4.32 -11.69 -7.62
C LEU A 136 5.09 -11.94 -8.92
N ASP A 137 6.39 -12.21 -8.82
CA ASP A 137 7.25 -12.50 -9.99
C ASP A 137 6.87 -13.81 -10.68
N HIS A 138 6.53 -14.84 -9.88
CA HIS A 138 6.00 -16.09 -10.44
C HIS A 138 4.73 -15.81 -11.24
N ASN A 139 3.79 -15.08 -10.67
CA ASN A 139 2.54 -14.72 -11.37
C ASN A 139 2.80 -13.86 -12.63
N TYR A 140 3.83 -13.02 -12.61
CA TYR A 140 4.22 -12.21 -13.77
C TYR A 140 4.77 -13.05 -14.91
N THR A 141 5.51 -14.10 -14.60
CA THR A 141 6.13 -14.99 -15.61
C THR A 141 5.21 -16.13 -16.03
N ASP A 142 4.30 -16.56 -15.16
CA ASP A 142 3.41 -17.70 -15.45
C ASP A 142 2.26 -17.27 -16.37
N VAL A 143 2.17 -17.95 -17.50
CA VAL A 143 1.15 -17.74 -18.54
C VAL A 143 -0.17 -18.48 -18.27
N GLN A 144 -0.27 -19.28 -17.20
CA GLN A 144 -1.44 -20.12 -16.93
C GLN A 144 -2.65 -19.34 -16.39
N PHE A 145 -2.43 -18.15 -15.86
CA PHE A 145 -3.53 -17.27 -15.48
C PHE A 145 -4.15 -16.64 -16.71
N SER A 146 -4.95 -17.44 -17.39
CA SER A 146 -5.63 -17.00 -18.60
C SER A 146 -6.61 -15.86 -18.31
N ALA A 147 -6.70 -15.02 -19.27
CA ALA A 147 -7.54 -13.89 -19.64
C ALA A 147 -8.97 -13.73 -19.05
N LYS A 148 -9.33 -14.30 -17.91
CA LYS A 148 -10.66 -14.09 -17.31
C LYS A 148 -10.88 -12.62 -16.92
N LEU A 149 -9.81 -11.89 -16.59
CA LEU A 149 -9.84 -10.47 -16.24
C LEU A 149 -9.04 -9.62 -17.23
N GLY A 150 -8.71 -10.16 -18.40
CA GLY A 150 -7.93 -9.49 -19.44
C GLY A 150 -6.42 -9.65 -19.27
N ASP A 151 -5.70 -8.89 -20.08
CA ASP A 151 -4.25 -8.81 -19.98
C ASP A 151 -3.87 -8.06 -18.68
N PHE A 152 -3.03 -8.67 -17.87
CA PHE A 152 -2.68 -8.15 -16.56
C PHE A 152 -1.23 -7.69 -16.44
N ARG A 153 -0.43 -7.82 -17.51
CA ARG A 153 1.02 -7.56 -17.44
C ARG A 153 1.66 -6.82 -18.62
N SER A 154 1.00 -6.75 -19.77
CA SER A 154 1.62 -6.13 -20.97
C SER A 154 1.89 -4.63 -20.79
N HIS A 155 1.24 -3.98 -19.85
CA HIS A 155 1.46 -2.59 -19.49
C HIS A 155 2.62 -2.38 -18.49
N LEU A 156 3.25 -3.46 -18.02
CA LEU A 156 4.39 -3.42 -17.10
C LEU A 156 5.67 -3.76 -17.87
N SER A 157 6.69 -2.91 -17.75
CA SER A 157 7.99 -3.12 -18.44
C SER A 157 8.97 -3.96 -17.64
N MET A 158 8.71 -4.20 -16.36
CA MET A 158 9.59 -4.92 -15.43
C MET A 158 8.82 -5.92 -14.58
N ALA A 159 9.54 -6.84 -13.95
CA ALA A 159 8.95 -7.73 -12.95
C ALA A 159 8.53 -6.95 -11.68
N PRO A 160 7.54 -7.44 -10.92
CA PRO A 160 7.10 -6.82 -9.68
C PRO A 160 8.22 -6.52 -8.67
N SER A 161 9.20 -7.42 -8.52
CA SER A 161 10.36 -7.21 -7.64
C SER A 161 11.25 -6.05 -8.09
N ASP A 162 11.36 -5.78 -9.40
CA ASP A 162 12.15 -4.66 -9.91
C ASP A 162 11.50 -3.31 -9.57
N TYR A 163 10.15 -3.21 -9.62
CA TYR A 163 9.44 -2.04 -9.14
C TYR A 163 9.64 -1.85 -7.64
N PHE A 164 9.61 -2.95 -6.88
CA PHE A 164 9.87 -2.90 -5.45
C PHE A 164 11.26 -2.34 -5.16
N GLU A 165 12.29 -2.86 -5.79
CA GLU A 165 13.68 -2.39 -5.62
C GLU A 165 13.84 -0.93 -6.01
N ARG A 166 13.21 -0.50 -7.11
CA ARG A 166 13.32 0.87 -7.62
C ARG A 166 12.58 1.89 -6.77
N ASN A 167 11.37 1.58 -6.31
CA ASN A 167 10.42 2.56 -5.79
C ASN A 167 10.16 2.44 -4.29
N ILE A 168 10.41 1.28 -3.65
CA ILE A 168 9.91 0.99 -2.32
C ILE A 168 11.05 0.78 -1.34
N ASN A 169 10.92 1.38 -0.16
CA ASN A 169 11.84 1.19 0.95
C ASN A 169 11.07 0.68 2.17
N ILE A 170 11.78 0.07 3.10
CA ILE A 170 11.20 -0.51 4.31
C ILE A 170 11.77 0.19 5.52
N GLY A 171 10.89 0.70 6.38
CA GLY A 171 11.24 1.15 7.72
C GLY A 171 11.44 -0.04 8.66
N ALA A 172 12.63 -0.17 9.20
CA ALA A 172 13.12 -1.34 9.89
C ALA A 172 12.74 -1.39 11.38
N SER A 173 11.47 -1.32 11.73
CA SER A 173 11.04 -1.27 13.14
C SER A 173 10.81 -2.62 13.81
N CYS A 174 10.80 -3.73 13.10
CA CYS A 174 10.58 -5.08 13.65
C CYS A 174 11.63 -6.06 13.14
N ILE A 175 12.90 -5.73 13.29
CA ILE A 175 13.99 -6.66 12.91
C ILE A 175 14.06 -7.75 13.98
N PRO A 176 13.91 -9.05 13.64
CA PRO A 176 14.14 -10.12 14.59
C PRO A 176 15.59 -10.10 15.07
N ARG A 177 15.74 -10.34 16.36
CA ARG A 177 17.08 -10.53 16.97
C ARG A 177 17.64 -11.88 16.62
#